data_4beb9eabcc5e76539f9a8e886055fbce
#
_entry.id   4beb9eabcc5e76539f9a8e886055fbce
#
_cell.length_a   1.000
_cell.length_b   1.000
_cell.length_c   1.000
_cell.angle_alpha   90.00
_cell.angle_beta   90.00
_cell.angle_gamma   90.00
#
_symmetry.space_group_name_H-M   'P 1'
#
loop_
_entity.id
_entity.type
_entity.pdbx_description
1 polymer ?
#
loop_
_entity_poly.entity_id
_entity_poly.type
_entity_poly.pdbx_seq_one_letter_code
_entity_poly.pdbx_strand_id
1 'polypeptide(L)'
;MGGTYRALCLLEHLLERGERVAAFIGQEGGSERDFCPEILEVCDRTSIPSRSGRKLGEEIVRWLEDRVRPELSIAVGMSSEIPLAIGGNCRLGLLEIIDRFQSESCPGITLRQRGQVVLERTLEPLGPEDDPGDAFVEVVDAMLEAIDGFLDRAEDAIVEPEVRVPFVPGHASVTALQEMVDQPEPGDETLRLEREVASYLEAESVCALRSADDAFRLLYEAIELRAGDEVLCSALASTGALRALREAGLRPVYVDVDPTRLTIDPACLSDATGPRTRALLISHAFGQPAPLDELYAFAEANQLEVMEDGAASLGARFAESRLGRAPCACVFALPLAPVPSGRLHLVTLPDSLADRFAALASPSRVGDGAAAWGRRMLAEWDERLSRRRANGTRYSAELSPYDAFRVPPTPEEALPVYGQYVLGVTRFSRTSPEDLHKLLTESGIESRRIAVALKERDLAHLPATDAVRAESVLLPVEAGLTDSECDRVLEAIFDYAIG
;
A
#
# COMPACT_ATOMS: atom_id res chain seq x y z
N MET A 1 6.65 28.92 27.23
CA MET A 1 7.37 29.14 25.95
C MET A 1 8.27 27.96 25.53
N GLY A 2 8.59 27.02 26.41
CA GLY A 2 9.71 26.10 26.18
C GLY A 2 9.55 25.00 25.11
N GLY A 3 8.44 24.29 25.06
CA GLY A 3 8.34 23.07 24.23
C GLY A 3 8.19 23.31 22.71
N THR A 4 7.49 24.33 22.35
CA THR A 4 7.16 24.66 20.95
C THR A 4 8.33 25.28 20.18
N TYR A 5 9.09 26.15 20.81
CA TYR A 5 10.26 26.77 20.19
C TYR A 5 11.38 25.75 19.92
N ARG A 6 11.59 24.80 20.85
CA ARG A 6 12.57 23.71 20.66
C ARG A 6 12.20 22.79 19.52
N ALA A 7 10.91 22.49 19.36
CA ALA A 7 10.42 21.71 18.24
C ALA A 7 10.62 22.43 16.91
N LEU A 8 10.51 23.78 16.90
CA LEU A 8 10.82 24.60 15.72
C LEU A 8 12.31 24.54 15.39
N CYS A 9 13.19 24.78 16.36
CA CYS A 9 14.64 24.71 16.17
C CYS A 9 15.08 23.31 15.67
N LEU A 10 14.49 22.25 16.21
CA LEU A 10 14.75 20.90 15.75
C LEU A 10 14.29 20.69 14.30
N LEU A 11 13.09 21.13 13.96
CA LEU A 11 12.55 20.99 12.61
C LEU A 11 13.42 21.72 11.58
N GLU A 12 13.80 22.97 11.89
CA GLU A 12 14.69 23.77 11.03
C GLU A 12 16.06 23.13 10.89
N HIS A 13 16.64 22.65 11.99
CA HIS A 13 17.94 21.98 11.99
C HIS A 13 17.95 20.69 11.16
N LEU A 14 16.93 19.84 11.30
CA LEU A 14 16.80 18.62 10.48
C LEU A 14 16.68 18.94 8.98
N LEU A 15 15.94 20.01 8.63
CA LEU A 15 15.81 20.47 7.26
C LEU A 15 17.13 21.02 6.70
N GLU A 16 17.90 21.76 7.51
CA GLU A 16 19.23 22.27 7.14
C GLU A 16 20.24 21.13 6.91
N ARG A 17 20.16 20.06 7.68
CA ARG A 17 20.95 18.83 7.44
C ARG A 17 20.54 18.08 6.16
N GLY A 18 19.40 18.41 5.57
CA GLY A 18 18.84 17.70 4.43
C GLY A 18 18.06 16.45 4.79
N GLU A 19 17.72 16.27 6.06
CA GLU A 19 16.92 15.15 6.52
C GLU A 19 15.49 15.22 6.00
N ARG A 20 14.90 14.05 5.69
CA ARG A 20 13.53 13.96 5.19
C ARG A 20 12.54 13.89 6.34
N VAL A 21 11.94 15.01 6.69
CA VAL A 21 10.87 15.06 7.69
C VAL A 21 9.55 14.63 7.06
N ALA A 22 9.07 13.44 7.43
CA ALA A 22 7.89 12.85 6.83
C ALA A 22 6.56 13.42 7.37
N ALA A 23 6.53 13.88 8.61
CA ALA A 23 5.39 14.55 9.21
C ALA A 23 5.77 15.25 10.52
N PHE A 24 5.01 16.25 10.90
CA PHE A 24 5.11 16.92 12.19
C PHE A 24 3.81 16.79 12.99
N ILE A 25 3.93 16.40 14.26
CA ILE A 25 2.77 16.25 15.15
C ILE A 25 2.99 17.13 16.37
N GLY A 26 2.09 18.10 16.56
CA GLY A 26 2.08 18.97 17.73
C GLY A 26 1.01 18.55 18.72
N GLN A 27 1.34 18.55 20.01
CA GLN A 27 0.34 18.43 21.08
C GLN A 27 -0.08 19.82 21.53
N GLU A 28 -1.38 20.11 21.51
CA GLU A 28 -1.92 21.34 22.09
C GLU A 28 -1.91 21.22 23.62
N GLY A 29 -1.16 22.10 24.28
CA GLY A 29 -1.21 22.26 25.72
C GLY A 29 -2.53 22.90 26.18
N GLY A 30 -2.76 22.90 27.48
CA GLY A 30 -4.02 23.40 28.09
C GLY A 30 -4.27 24.91 27.97
N SER A 31 -3.41 25.71 27.36
CA SER A 31 -3.57 27.13 27.10
C SER A 31 -3.46 27.42 25.60
N GLU A 32 -4.27 28.35 25.07
CA GLU A 32 -4.35 28.77 23.65
C GLU A 32 -3.02 29.25 23.02
N ARG A 33 -1.90 29.20 23.75
CA ARG A 33 -0.59 29.76 23.34
C ARG A 33 0.48 28.71 23.05
N ASP A 34 0.14 27.42 23.06
CA ASP A 34 1.17 26.36 23.04
C ASP A 34 1.47 25.81 21.64
N PHE A 35 0.82 26.30 20.59
CA PHE A 35 1.17 25.93 19.23
C PHE A 35 1.88 27.11 18.54
N CYS A 36 3.12 26.90 18.13
CA CYS A 36 3.94 27.92 17.50
C CYS A 36 3.49 28.10 16.04
N PRO A 37 2.90 29.26 15.66
CA PRO A 37 2.47 29.52 14.27
C PRO A 37 3.62 29.36 13.26
N GLU A 38 4.86 29.64 13.69
CA GLU A 38 6.06 29.53 12.91
C GLU A 38 6.34 28.08 12.46
N ILE A 39 5.99 27.08 13.28
CA ILE A 39 6.11 25.64 12.89
C ILE A 39 5.17 25.34 11.73
N LEU A 40 3.92 25.83 11.78
CA LEU A 40 2.98 25.65 10.68
C LEU A 40 3.47 26.31 9.41
N GLU A 41 4.03 27.50 9.52
CA GLU A 41 4.60 28.23 8.38
C GLU A 41 5.78 27.45 7.75
N VAL A 42 6.65 26.85 8.56
CA VAL A 42 7.74 25.98 8.08
C VAL A 42 7.16 24.72 7.42
N CYS A 43 6.19 24.06 8.06
CA CYS A 43 5.55 22.89 7.50
C CYS A 43 4.87 23.17 6.17
N ASP A 44 4.13 24.30 6.07
CA ASP A 44 3.45 24.71 4.83
C ASP A 44 4.46 25.03 3.73
N ARG A 45 5.52 25.79 4.05
CA ARG A 45 6.58 26.15 3.10
C ARG A 45 7.33 24.94 2.56
N THR A 46 7.52 23.92 3.40
CA THR A 46 8.28 22.70 3.06
C THR A 46 7.38 21.52 2.68
N SER A 47 6.07 21.73 2.61
CA SER A 47 5.07 20.71 2.30
C SER A 47 5.12 19.49 3.24
N ILE A 48 5.49 19.71 4.50
CA ILE A 48 5.49 18.68 5.53
C ILE A 48 4.08 18.55 6.12
N PRO A 49 3.42 17.39 6.03
CA PRO A 49 2.13 17.18 6.64
C PRO A 49 2.18 17.41 8.15
N SER A 50 1.34 18.30 8.67
CA SER A 50 1.27 18.59 10.10
C SER A 50 -0.08 18.20 10.68
N ARG A 51 -0.08 17.76 11.94
CA ARG A 51 -1.28 17.46 12.71
C ARG A 51 -1.12 18.01 14.13
N SER A 52 -2.19 18.60 14.65
CA SER A 52 -2.23 19.04 16.03
C SER A 52 -3.48 18.51 16.75
N GLY A 53 -3.41 18.33 18.08
CA GLY A 53 -4.55 17.90 18.86
C GLY A 53 -4.24 17.86 20.36
N ARG A 54 -5.28 17.98 21.19
CA ARG A 54 -5.17 17.96 22.66
C ARG A 54 -4.80 16.59 23.23
N LYS A 55 -5.01 15.53 22.48
CA LYS A 55 -4.59 14.16 22.80
C LYS A 55 -4.13 13.48 21.53
N LEU A 56 -2.96 12.87 21.57
CA LEU A 56 -2.51 11.93 20.55
C LEU A 56 -3.39 10.68 20.65
N GLY A 57 -4.51 10.69 19.91
CA GLY A 57 -5.45 9.58 19.90
C GLY A 57 -5.06 8.48 18.91
N GLU A 58 -5.78 7.35 18.97
CA GLU A 58 -5.58 6.22 18.06
C GLU A 58 -5.65 6.60 16.56
N GLU A 59 -6.35 7.68 16.22
CA GLU A 59 -6.45 8.17 14.83
C GLU A 59 -5.10 8.70 14.30
N ILE A 60 -4.32 9.39 15.14
CA ILE A 60 -2.99 9.91 14.76
C ILE A 60 -2.01 8.74 14.63
N VAL A 61 -2.08 7.76 15.54
CA VAL A 61 -1.27 6.54 15.46
C VAL A 61 -1.56 5.80 14.16
N ARG A 62 -2.83 5.56 13.83
CA ARG A 62 -3.22 4.93 12.56
C ARG A 62 -2.78 5.75 11.35
N TRP A 63 -2.90 7.07 11.41
CA TRP A 63 -2.44 7.93 10.32
C TRP A 63 -0.93 7.82 10.09
N LEU A 64 -0.12 7.73 11.16
CA LEU A 64 1.33 7.49 11.08
C LEU A 64 1.62 6.10 10.50
N GLU A 65 0.93 5.07 10.98
CA GLU A 65 1.07 3.70 10.52
C GLU A 65 0.68 3.53 9.05
N ASP A 66 -0.44 4.12 8.66
CA ASP A 66 -1.02 3.92 7.32
C ASP A 66 -0.37 4.82 6.25
N ARG A 67 0.04 6.04 6.62
CA ARG A 67 0.40 7.08 5.66
C ARG A 67 1.86 7.51 5.69
N VAL A 68 2.50 7.52 6.84
CA VAL A 68 3.82 8.15 7.02
C VAL A 68 4.94 7.12 7.13
N ARG A 69 4.80 6.10 7.96
CA ARG A 69 5.78 5.04 8.24
C ARG A 69 7.20 5.60 8.44
N PRO A 70 7.44 6.45 9.44
CA PRO A 70 8.74 7.08 9.64
C PRO A 70 9.81 6.05 10.02
N GLU A 71 11.04 6.25 9.59
CA GLU A 71 12.17 5.41 10.01
C GLU A 71 12.56 5.66 11.47
N LEU A 72 12.50 6.91 11.88
CA LEU A 72 12.74 7.37 13.25
C LEU A 72 11.65 8.36 13.65
N SER A 73 11.13 8.23 14.86
CA SER A 73 10.27 9.24 15.47
C SER A 73 11.05 9.97 16.55
N ILE A 74 10.98 11.29 16.57
CA ILE A 74 11.60 12.12 17.58
C ILE A 74 10.52 12.82 18.39
N ALA A 75 10.54 12.67 19.71
CA ALA A 75 9.62 13.32 20.64
C ALA A 75 10.38 14.26 21.55
N VAL A 76 9.96 15.54 21.58
CA VAL A 76 10.61 16.59 22.37
C VAL A 76 9.64 17.11 23.44
N GLY A 77 10.04 17.01 24.71
CA GLY A 77 9.32 17.65 25.82
C GLY A 77 7.90 17.12 26.07
N MET A 78 7.57 15.93 25.57
CA MET A 78 6.27 15.32 25.78
C MET A 78 6.22 14.55 27.12
N SER A 79 5.08 14.59 27.80
CA SER A 79 4.87 13.82 29.03
C SER A 79 4.89 12.32 28.75
N SER A 80 5.20 11.52 29.76
CA SER A 80 5.48 10.06 29.75
C SER A 80 4.40 9.13 29.16
N GLU A 81 3.42 9.65 28.48
CA GLU A 81 2.29 8.90 27.91
C GLU A 81 2.29 8.88 26.37
N ILE A 82 3.45 9.05 25.72
CA ILE A 82 3.51 8.77 24.27
C ILE A 82 3.25 7.27 24.11
N PRO A 83 2.22 6.85 23.38
CA PRO A 83 1.96 5.44 23.21
C PRO A 83 3.18 4.76 22.62
N LEU A 84 3.67 3.70 23.26
CA LEU A 84 4.69 2.77 22.74
C LEU A 84 4.38 2.33 21.29
N ALA A 85 3.11 2.43 20.88
CA ALA A 85 2.65 2.19 19.54
C ALA A 85 3.34 3.05 18.46
N ILE A 86 3.69 4.32 18.75
CA ILE A 86 4.39 5.18 17.77
C ILE A 86 5.83 4.69 17.55
N GLY A 87 6.51 4.24 18.61
CA GLY A 87 7.89 3.74 18.51
C GLY A 87 8.02 2.32 17.98
N GLY A 88 6.97 1.49 18.13
CA GLY A 88 7.00 0.07 17.74
C GLY A 88 7.07 -0.16 16.23
N ASN A 89 6.63 0.83 15.44
CA ASN A 89 6.54 0.72 13.97
C ASN A 89 7.66 1.47 13.23
N CYS A 90 8.61 2.08 13.94
CA CYS A 90 9.76 2.75 13.34
C CYS A 90 10.99 1.84 13.38
N ARG A 91 11.72 1.72 12.27
CA ARG A 91 12.92 0.87 12.18
C ARG A 91 13.98 1.23 13.23
N LEU A 92 14.24 2.51 13.43
CA LEU A 92 15.20 3.03 14.43
C LEU A 92 14.55 3.28 15.80
N GLY A 93 13.22 3.14 15.90
CA GLY A 93 12.46 3.31 17.12
C GLY A 93 12.07 4.75 17.41
N LEU A 94 11.72 5.02 18.66
CA LEU A 94 11.37 6.33 19.19
C LEU A 94 12.58 6.90 19.93
N LEU A 95 13.03 8.09 19.53
CA LEU A 95 14.00 8.89 20.26
C LEU A 95 13.24 9.90 21.13
N GLU A 96 13.31 9.74 22.43
CA GLU A 96 12.67 10.65 23.38
C GLU A 96 13.72 11.63 23.91
N ILE A 97 13.44 12.91 23.75
CA ILE A 97 14.24 13.99 24.28
C ILE A 97 13.53 14.53 25.52
N ILE A 98 14.04 14.19 26.68
CA ILE A 98 13.49 14.63 27.95
C ILE A 98 14.40 15.75 28.47
N ASP A 99 13.87 16.95 28.55
CA ASP A 99 14.56 18.06 29.20
C ASP A 99 14.14 18.18 30.65
N ARG A 100 15.09 18.55 31.49
CA ARG A 100 14.90 18.78 32.92
C ARG A 100 14.90 20.26 33.29
N PHE A 101 14.51 21.12 32.36
CA PHE A 101 14.55 22.56 32.60
C PHE A 101 13.61 23.04 33.72
N GLN A 102 12.65 22.22 34.14
CA GLN A 102 11.70 22.56 35.21
C GLN A 102 12.13 22.12 36.62
N SER A 103 13.24 21.40 36.75
CA SER A 103 13.71 21.00 38.06
C SER A 103 14.78 22.00 38.56
N GLU A 104 14.56 22.56 39.71
CA GLU A 104 15.37 23.64 40.32
C GLU A 104 16.85 23.30 40.61
N SER A 105 17.34 22.11 40.28
CA SER A 105 18.67 21.69 40.70
C SER A 105 19.72 21.50 39.63
N CYS A 106 19.36 21.12 38.38
CA CYS A 106 20.33 21.07 37.28
C CYS A 106 19.58 20.89 35.95
N PRO A 107 19.65 21.83 35.00
CA PRO A 107 19.15 21.61 33.65
C PRO A 107 19.95 20.49 32.99
N GLY A 108 19.31 19.74 32.13
CA GLY A 108 19.97 18.63 31.42
C GLY A 108 19.08 18.01 30.36
N ILE A 109 19.70 17.24 29.49
CA ILE A 109 19.04 16.54 28.40
C ILE A 109 19.27 15.04 28.56
N THR A 110 18.22 14.28 28.46
CA THR A 110 18.28 12.81 28.41
C THR A 110 17.71 12.33 27.08
N LEU A 111 18.52 11.63 26.30
CA LEU A 111 18.06 10.92 25.13
C LEU A 111 17.77 9.47 25.49
N ARG A 112 16.57 9.01 25.14
CA ARG A 112 16.18 7.61 25.30
C ARG A 112 15.77 7.03 23.94
N GLN A 113 16.27 5.84 23.67
CA GLN A 113 15.86 5.05 22.53
C GLN A 113 15.32 3.71 23.03
N ARG A 114 14.10 3.34 22.63
CA ARG A 114 13.43 2.11 23.09
C ARG A 114 13.37 1.98 24.60
N GLY A 115 13.20 3.11 25.31
CA GLY A 115 13.15 3.17 26.77
C GLY A 115 14.51 3.11 27.48
N GLN A 116 15.61 2.90 26.75
CA GLN A 116 16.98 2.92 27.32
C GLN A 116 17.61 4.29 27.15
N VAL A 117 18.33 4.77 28.16
CA VAL A 117 19.10 6.02 28.08
C VAL A 117 20.29 5.80 27.17
N VAL A 118 20.33 6.56 26.09
CA VAL A 118 21.41 6.52 25.09
C VAL A 118 22.44 7.62 25.37
N LEU A 119 21.95 8.76 25.81
CA LEU A 119 22.78 9.90 26.21
C LEU A 119 22.13 10.62 27.41
N GLU A 120 22.93 11.00 28.38
CA GLU A 120 22.54 11.91 29.44
C GLU A 120 23.61 13.01 29.54
N ARG A 121 23.17 14.27 29.37
CA ARG A 121 24.05 15.45 29.53
C ARG A 121 23.42 16.36 30.54
N THR A 122 24.21 16.68 31.60
CA THR A 122 23.83 17.65 32.62
C THR A 122 24.52 18.96 32.26
N LEU A 123 23.78 20.04 32.24
CA LEU A 123 24.29 21.38 32.02
C LEU A 123 24.69 22.00 33.38
N GLU A 124 25.57 23.01 33.37
CA GLU A 124 25.94 23.70 34.60
C GLU A 124 24.72 24.39 35.22
N PRO A 125 24.61 24.39 36.57
CA PRO A 125 23.51 25.07 37.25
C PRO A 125 23.58 26.56 36.96
N LEU A 126 22.41 27.16 36.64
CA LEU A 126 22.27 28.59 36.47
C LEU A 126 22.75 29.34 37.72
N GLY A 127 23.67 30.28 37.55
CA GLY A 127 24.04 31.24 38.59
C GLY A 127 22.90 32.25 38.84
N PRO A 128 22.89 32.90 40.01
CA PRO A 128 21.84 33.87 40.33
C PRO A 128 21.85 35.14 39.46
N GLU A 129 22.87 35.32 38.62
CA GLU A 129 23.04 36.45 37.69
C GLU A 129 22.86 36.06 36.21
N ASP A 130 22.62 34.78 35.90
CA ASP A 130 22.48 34.30 34.52
C ASP A 130 21.07 34.61 33.95
N ASP A 131 21.03 35.06 32.68
CA ASP A 131 19.75 35.28 31.98
C ASP A 131 19.10 33.91 31.67
N PRO A 132 17.85 33.68 32.05
CA PRO A 132 17.12 32.49 31.71
C PRO A 132 17.05 32.24 30.19
N GLY A 133 17.21 33.27 29.35
CA GLY A 133 17.28 33.18 27.89
C GLY A 133 18.57 32.51 27.42
N ASP A 134 19.72 32.84 28.02
CA ASP A 134 21.00 32.24 27.62
C ASP A 134 21.07 30.75 27.98
N ALA A 135 20.56 30.38 29.15
CA ALA A 135 20.44 28.98 29.52
C ALA A 135 19.48 28.17 28.62
N PHE A 136 18.45 28.82 28.11
CA PHE A 136 17.54 28.17 27.15
C PHE A 136 18.25 27.89 25.82
N VAL A 137 19.05 28.82 25.30
CA VAL A 137 19.87 28.63 24.11
C VAL A 137 20.86 27.50 24.30
N GLU A 138 21.55 27.42 25.44
CA GLU A 138 22.51 26.36 25.78
C GLU A 138 21.84 24.96 25.80
N VAL A 139 20.59 24.86 26.30
CA VAL A 139 19.80 23.62 26.25
C VAL A 139 19.44 23.22 24.83
N VAL A 140 19.07 24.18 23.97
CA VAL A 140 18.75 23.92 22.59
C VAL A 140 19.98 23.46 21.82
N ASP A 141 21.11 24.15 21.96
CA ASP A 141 22.37 23.78 21.31
C ASP A 141 22.84 22.38 21.71
N ALA A 142 22.79 22.08 23.01
CA ALA A 142 23.14 20.75 23.51
C ALA A 142 22.18 19.65 23.01
N MET A 143 20.90 19.97 22.79
CA MET A 143 19.92 19.08 22.19
C MET A 143 20.27 18.79 20.72
N LEU A 144 20.58 19.82 19.95
CA LEU A 144 20.92 19.67 18.54
C LEU A 144 22.23 18.88 18.35
N GLU A 145 23.29 19.20 19.14
CA GLU A 145 24.52 18.42 19.14
C GLU A 145 24.30 16.94 19.51
N ALA A 146 23.42 16.67 20.46
CA ALA A 146 23.10 15.31 20.87
C ALA A 146 22.38 14.52 19.76
N ILE A 147 21.50 15.20 19.02
CA ILE A 147 20.80 14.62 17.87
C ILE A 147 21.78 14.36 16.74
N ASP A 148 22.65 15.33 16.42
CA ASP A 148 23.68 15.16 15.40
C ASP A 148 24.58 13.96 15.71
N GLY A 149 25.10 13.89 16.93
CA GLY A 149 25.90 12.75 17.34
C GLY A 149 25.14 11.42 17.39
N PHE A 150 23.80 11.42 17.49
CA PHE A 150 22.98 10.22 17.35
C PHE A 150 22.80 9.84 15.87
N LEU A 151 22.45 10.81 15.02
CA LEU A 151 22.24 10.60 13.58
C LEU A 151 23.54 10.15 12.90
N ASP A 152 24.67 10.79 13.21
CA ASP A 152 25.99 10.42 12.66
C ASP A 152 26.38 8.98 13.08
N ARG A 153 26.15 8.60 14.34
CA ARG A 153 26.36 7.21 14.78
C ARG A 153 25.34 6.23 14.19
N ALA A 154 24.13 6.70 13.93
CA ALA A 154 23.11 5.89 13.25
C ALA A 154 23.46 5.68 11.79
N GLU A 155 24.09 6.66 11.12
CA GLU A 155 24.67 6.51 9.80
C GLU A 155 25.86 5.53 9.77
N ASP A 156 26.74 5.59 10.79
CA ASP A 156 27.85 4.65 10.96
C ASP A 156 27.40 3.24 11.41
N ALA A 157 26.31 3.15 12.16
CA ALA A 157 25.67 1.90 12.59
C ALA A 157 24.67 1.36 11.52
N ILE A 158 24.33 2.16 10.56
CA ILE A 158 23.82 1.74 9.27
C ILE A 158 25.06 1.17 8.55
N VAL A 159 25.52 -0.02 8.96
CA VAL A 159 25.89 -1.05 7.97
C VAL A 159 24.77 -0.91 6.94
N GLU A 160 25.11 -0.40 5.75
CA GLU A 160 24.11 -0.23 4.67
C GLU A 160 23.16 -1.42 4.78
N PRO A 161 21.87 -1.20 5.10
CA PRO A 161 21.02 -2.35 5.29
C PRO A 161 21.14 -3.03 3.97
N GLU A 162 21.75 -4.20 3.98
CA GLU A 162 21.89 -5.02 2.80
C GLU A 162 20.69 -4.74 1.93
N VAL A 163 20.88 -4.34 0.69
CA VAL A 163 19.94 -3.71 -0.21
C VAL A 163 18.53 -4.25 0.04
N ARG A 164 17.63 -3.42 0.57
CA ARG A 164 16.25 -3.85 0.85
C ARG A 164 15.60 -4.17 -0.49
N VAL A 165 15.11 -5.39 -0.65
CA VAL A 165 14.35 -5.78 -1.83
C VAL A 165 12.90 -5.33 -1.62
N PRO A 166 12.45 -4.22 -2.23
CA PRO A 166 11.13 -3.67 -1.99
C PRO A 166 10.05 -4.48 -2.70
N PHE A 167 8.84 -4.49 -2.12
CA PHE A 167 7.69 -5.08 -2.79
C PHE A 167 7.28 -4.25 -4.02
N VAL A 168 7.47 -2.94 -3.97
CA VAL A 168 7.30 -2.01 -5.10
C VAL A 168 8.52 -1.10 -5.18
N PRO A 169 9.39 -1.22 -6.19
CA PRO A 169 10.53 -0.33 -6.37
C PRO A 169 10.09 1.07 -6.77
N GLY A 170 10.72 2.10 -6.23
CA GLY A 170 10.52 3.46 -6.71
C GLY A 170 10.94 4.53 -5.72
N HIS A 171 11.98 5.26 -6.08
CA HIS A 171 12.37 6.52 -5.48
C HIS A 171 12.35 7.61 -6.54
N ALA A 172 11.31 8.40 -6.60
CA ALA A 172 11.32 9.70 -7.25
C ALA A 172 10.52 10.68 -6.40
N SER A 173 10.84 11.94 -6.50
CA SER A 173 10.22 13.01 -5.71
C SER A 173 8.69 12.93 -5.77
N VAL A 174 8.12 12.39 -4.72
CA VAL A 174 6.70 12.07 -4.58
C VAL A 174 5.87 13.36 -4.63
N THR A 175 6.41 14.48 -4.17
CA THR A 175 5.68 15.73 -3.97
C THR A 175 5.22 16.37 -5.29
N ALA A 176 6.10 16.47 -6.29
CA ALA A 176 5.73 17.05 -7.59
C ALA A 176 4.71 16.19 -8.35
N LEU A 177 4.75 14.88 -8.13
CA LEU A 177 3.80 13.94 -8.73
C LEU A 177 2.45 13.96 -8.01
N GLN A 178 2.46 14.14 -6.69
CA GLN A 178 1.24 14.26 -5.91
C GLN A 178 0.45 15.52 -6.33
N GLU A 179 1.14 16.65 -6.53
CA GLU A 179 0.51 17.89 -7.03
C GLU A 179 -0.11 17.71 -8.42
N MET A 180 0.51 16.92 -9.30
CA MET A 180 -0.05 16.61 -10.61
C MET A 180 -1.28 15.68 -10.51
N VAL A 181 -1.26 14.72 -9.58
CA VAL A 181 -2.37 13.76 -9.37
C VAL A 181 -3.58 14.44 -8.75
N ASP A 182 -3.37 15.46 -7.92
CA ASP A 182 -4.42 16.15 -7.18
C ASP A 182 -5.18 17.22 -8.01
N GLN A 183 -4.79 17.47 -9.27
CA GLN A 183 -5.55 18.38 -10.15
C GLN A 183 -6.93 17.76 -10.48
N PRO A 184 -8.05 18.46 -10.15
CA PRO A 184 -9.37 17.82 -10.17
C PRO A 184 -10.07 17.80 -11.53
N GLU A 185 -9.62 18.61 -12.49
CA GLU A 185 -10.35 18.83 -13.72
C GLU A 185 -9.95 17.85 -14.82
N PRO A 186 -10.89 17.01 -15.32
CA PRO A 186 -10.67 16.21 -16.52
C PRO A 186 -10.67 17.10 -17.77
N GLY A 187 -9.77 16.80 -18.70
CA GLY A 187 -9.62 17.57 -19.94
C GLY A 187 -9.09 16.70 -21.07
N ASP A 188 -8.29 17.26 -21.95
CA ASP A 188 -7.76 16.60 -23.15
C ASP A 188 -6.85 15.39 -22.82
N GLU A 189 -6.04 15.48 -21.77
CA GLU A 189 -5.14 14.38 -21.39
C GLU A 189 -5.91 13.17 -20.86
N THR A 190 -7.00 13.39 -20.13
CA THR A 190 -7.90 12.32 -19.69
C THR A 190 -8.51 11.59 -20.86
N LEU A 191 -9.01 12.33 -21.85
CA LEU A 191 -9.60 11.73 -23.07
C LEU A 191 -8.53 11.00 -23.94
N ARG A 192 -7.29 11.47 -23.93
CA ARG A 192 -6.17 10.80 -24.62
C ARG A 192 -5.83 9.49 -23.93
N LEU A 193 -5.71 9.50 -22.59
CA LEU A 193 -5.46 8.29 -21.81
C LEU A 193 -6.52 7.24 -22.08
N GLU A 194 -7.79 7.60 -22.01
CA GLU A 194 -8.90 6.68 -22.24
C GLU A 194 -8.85 6.04 -23.63
N ARG A 195 -8.56 6.83 -24.67
CA ARG A 195 -8.39 6.32 -26.04
C ARG A 195 -7.16 5.42 -26.19
N GLU A 196 -6.03 5.77 -25.58
CA GLU A 196 -4.81 4.96 -25.63
C GLU A 196 -5.00 3.63 -24.89
N VAL A 197 -5.67 3.64 -23.73
CA VAL A 197 -6.01 2.42 -22.99
C VAL A 197 -7.02 1.56 -23.79
N ALA A 198 -8.03 2.17 -24.38
CA ALA A 198 -8.99 1.45 -25.23
C ALA A 198 -8.27 0.76 -26.40
N SER A 199 -7.36 1.46 -27.06
CA SER A 199 -6.52 0.87 -28.12
C SER A 199 -5.61 -0.24 -27.60
N TYR A 200 -4.99 -0.05 -26.43
CA TYR A 200 -4.10 -1.03 -25.81
C TYR A 200 -4.81 -2.32 -25.44
N LEU A 201 -6.02 -2.23 -24.88
CA LEU A 201 -6.83 -3.38 -24.43
C LEU A 201 -7.75 -3.92 -25.54
N GLU A 202 -7.82 -3.27 -26.70
CA GLU A 202 -8.79 -3.56 -27.78
C GLU A 202 -10.23 -3.47 -27.26
N ALA A 203 -10.46 -2.55 -26.30
CA ALA A 203 -11.78 -2.32 -25.71
C ALA A 203 -12.59 -1.30 -26.52
N GLU A 204 -13.91 -1.40 -26.47
CA GLU A 204 -14.83 -0.49 -27.17
C GLU A 204 -14.79 0.91 -26.57
N SER A 205 -14.82 0.99 -25.25
CA SER A 205 -14.75 2.24 -24.51
C SER A 205 -14.00 2.07 -23.20
N VAL A 206 -13.40 3.17 -22.71
CA VAL A 206 -12.69 3.22 -21.41
C VAL A 206 -13.06 4.49 -20.67
N CYS A 207 -13.26 4.40 -19.37
CA CYS A 207 -13.39 5.53 -18.47
C CYS A 207 -12.30 5.48 -17.38
N ALA A 208 -11.56 6.58 -17.19
CA ALA A 208 -10.49 6.68 -16.20
C ALA A 208 -10.99 7.39 -14.92
N LEU A 209 -10.88 6.72 -13.78
CA LEU A 209 -11.40 7.14 -12.49
C LEU A 209 -10.28 7.25 -11.43
N ARG A 210 -10.53 8.06 -10.40
CA ARG A 210 -9.58 8.29 -9.30
C ARG A 210 -9.57 7.19 -8.25
N SER A 211 -10.66 6.43 -8.12
CA SER A 211 -10.88 5.51 -7.01
C SER A 211 -11.43 4.17 -7.50
N ALA A 212 -10.95 3.07 -6.89
CA ALA A 212 -11.49 1.74 -7.12
C ALA A 212 -12.94 1.63 -6.63
N ASP A 213 -13.25 2.25 -5.50
CA ASP A 213 -14.58 2.20 -4.92
C ASP A 213 -15.61 2.85 -5.85
N ASP A 214 -15.26 4.03 -6.39
CA ASP A 214 -16.11 4.67 -7.39
C ASP A 214 -16.25 3.82 -8.65
N ALA A 215 -15.16 3.24 -9.15
CA ALA A 215 -15.19 2.41 -10.34
C ALA A 215 -16.20 1.25 -10.20
N PHE A 216 -16.11 0.50 -9.11
CA PHE A 216 -17.02 -0.62 -8.87
C PHE A 216 -18.43 -0.16 -8.50
N ARG A 217 -18.59 0.85 -7.65
CA ARG A 217 -19.91 1.39 -7.27
C ARG A 217 -20.68 1.86 -8.50
N LEU A 218 -20.03 2.65 -9.36
CA LEU A 218 -20.65 3.16 -10.60
C LEU A 218 -20.96 2.03 -11.58
N LEU A 219 -20.13 0.99 -11.63
CA LEU A 219 -20.38 -0.17 -12.46
C LEU A 219 -21.62 -0.94 -11.99
N TYR A 220 -21.76 -1.18 -10.68
CA TYR A 220 -22.96 -1.84 -10.13
C TYR A 220 -24.23 -1.04 -10.40
N GLU A 221 -24.16 0.28 -10.34
CA GLU A 221 -25.27 1.17 -10.68
C GLU A 221 -25.57 1.14 -12.19
N ALA A 222 -24.55 1.14 -13.05
CA ALA A 222 -24.70 1.11 -14.49
C ALA A 222 -25.35 -0.18 -15.00
N ILE A 223 -25.09 -1.31 -14.38
CA ILE A 223 -25.75 -2.61 -14.69
C ILE A 223 -27.05 -2.86 -13.90
N GLU A 224 -27.55 -1.84 -13.21
CA GLU A 224 -28.85 -1.84 -12.51
C GLU A 224 -29.01 -2.83 -11.36
N LEU A 225 -27.90 -3.20 -10.70
CA LEU A 225 -28.00 -3.99 -9.47
C LEU A 225 -28.66 -3.19 -8.35
N ARG A 226 -29.47 -3.86 -7.53
CA ARG A 226 -30.26 -3.26 -6.48
C ARG A 226 -29.87 -3.81 -5.11
N ALA A 227 -30.05 -2.99 -4.08
CA ALA A 227 -29.81 -3.43 -2.72
C ALA A 227 -30.57 -4.74 -2.41
N GLY A 228 -29.85 -5.72 -1.89
CA GLY A 228 -30.34 -7.07 -1.61
C GLY A 228 -30.10 -8.10 -2.73
N ASP A 229 -29.71 -7.69 -3.94
CA ASP A 229 -29.26 -8.60 -4.99
C ASP A 229 -28.00 -9.34 -4.54
N GLU A 230 -27.88 -10.60 -4.90
CA GLU A 230 -26.74 -11.44 -4.60
C GLU A 230 -25.76 -11.44 -5.78
N VAL A 231 -24.47 -11.25 -5.46
CA VAL A 231 -23.35 -11.24 -6.40
C VAL A 231 -22.38 -12.36 -6.04
N LEU A 232 -22.22 -13.33 -6.93
CA LEU A 232 -21.19 -14.37 -6.79
C LEU A 232 -19.81 -13.73 -6.93
N CYS A 233 -18.91 -13.98 -6.01
CA CYS A 233 -17.56 -13.42 -6.06
C CYS A 233 -16.56 -14.28 -5.27
N SER A 234 -15.29 -14.17 -5.60
CA SER A 234 -14.22 -14.75 -4.78
C SER A 234 -13.90 -13.87 -3.56
N ALA A 235 -13.51 -14.50 -2.45
CA ALA A 235 -12.97 -13.79 -1.30
C ALA A 235 -11.57 -13.19 -1.57
N LEU A 236 -10.92 -13.59 -2.65
CA LEU A 236 -9.65 -13.04 -3.15
C LEU A 236 -9.85 -11.86 -4.12
N ALA A 237 -11.09 -11.42 -4.36
CA ALA A 237 -11.38 -10.21 -5.11
C ALA A 237 -10.76 -8.97 -4.46
N SER A 238 -10.53 -7.92 -5.24
CA SER A 238 -9.93 -6.70 -4.72
C SER A 238 -10.77 -6.08 -3.59
N THR A 239 -10.07 -5.49 -2.61
CA THR A 239 -10.74 -4.84 -1.47
C THR A 239 -11.71 -3.75 -1.93
N GLY A 240 -11.37 -3.01 -3.00
CA GLY A 240 -12.25 -2.00 -3.59
C GLY A 240 -13.55 -2.59 -4.11
N ALA A 241 -13.49 -3.70 -4.86
CA ALA A 241 -14.67 -4.39 -5.37
C ALA A 241 -15.58 -4.87 -4.24
N LEU A 242 -15.02 -5.59 -3.25
CA LEU A 242 -15.79 -6.13 -2.12
C LEU A 242 -16.36 -5.06 -1.20
N ARG A 243 -15.66 -3.93 -1.03
CA ARG A 243 -16.15 -2.80 -0.26
C ARG A 243 -17.31 -2.13 -0.97
N ALA A 244 -17.16 -1.81 -2.25
CA ALA A 244 -18.19 -1.21 -3.06
C ALA A 244 -19.47 -2.05 -3.12
N LEU A 245 -19.37 -3.41 -3.19
CA LEU A 245 -20.53 -4.31 -3.09
C LEU A 245 -21.32 -4.07 -1.80
N ARG A 246 -20.64 -4.04 -0.67
CA ARG A 246 -21.29 -3.86 0.65
C ARG A 246 -21.90 -2.48 0.79
N GLU A 247 -21.21 -1.43 0.34
CA GLU A 247 -21.69 -0.04 0.39
C GLU A 247 -22.90 0.20 -0.51
N ALA A 248 -22.97 -0.50 -1.65
CA ALA A 248 -24.17 -0.50 -2.52
C ALA A 248 -25.34 -1.31 -1.95
N GLY A 249 -25.19 -1.92 -0.77
CA GLY A 249 -26.21 -2.78 -0.17
C GLY A 249 -26.41 -4.11 -0.87
N LEU A 250 -25.49 -4.49 -1.76
CA LEU A 250 -25.47 -5.79 -2.42
C LEU A 250 -25.00 -6.87 -1.46
N ARG A 251 -25.34 -8.12 -1.74
CA ARG A 251 -24.95 -9.27 -0.94
C ARG A 251 -23.87 -10.08 -1.64
N PRO A 252 -22.61 -10.00 -1.21
CA PRO A 252 -21.58 -10.90 -1.73
C PRO A 252 -21.90 -12.33 -1.30
N VAL A 253 -21.96 -13.22 -2.27
CA VAL A 253 -22.01 -14.68 -2.07
C VAL A 253 -20.64 -15.20 -2.45
N TYR A 254 -19.87 -15.57 -1.43
CA TYR A 254 -18.50 -16.00 -1.66
C TYR A 254 -18.45 -17.42 -2.19
N VAL A 255 -17.75 -17.58 -3.30
CA VAL A 255 -17.47 -18.87 -3.95
C VAL A 255 -16.01 -19.20 -3.71
N ASP A 256 -15.73 -20.47 -3.43
CA ASP A 256 -14.37 -20.92 -3.18
C ASP A 256 -13.50 -20.84 -4.44
N VAL A 257 -12.21 -20.91 -4.27
CA VAL A 257 -11.24 -20.81 -5.37
C VAL A 257 -10.66 -22.16 -5.73
N ASP A 258 -10.24 -22.32 -6.97
CA ASP A 258 -9.31 -23.38 -7.35
C ASP A 258 -7.93 -23.04 -6.74
N PRO A 259 -7.42 -23.85 -5.78
CA PRO A 259 -6.17 -23.56 -5.09
C PRO A 259 -4.95 -23.63 -6.01
N THR A 260 -5.10 -24.21 -7.20
CA THR A 260 -4.03 -24.25 -8.20
C THR A 260 -4.07 -23.03 -9.10
N ARG A 261 -5.26 -22.55 -9.49
CA ARG A 261 -5.43 -21.37 -10.36
C ARG A 261 -5.48 -20.06 -9.57
N LEU A 262 -5.76 -20.10 -8.26
CA LEU A 262 -5.93 -18.93 -7.38
C LEU A 262 -7.10 -18.01 -7.77
N THR A 263 -8.01 -18.50 -8.59
CA THR A 263 -9.21 -17.79 -9.08
C THR A 263 -10.47 -18.56 -8.69
N ILE A 264 -11.62 -17.94 -8.85
CA ILE A 264 -12.91 -18.58 -8.55
C ILE A 264 -13.02 -19.96 -9.24
N ASP A 265 -13.48 -20.97 -8.49
CA ASP A 265 -13.67 -22.30 -9.02
C ASP A 265 -15.05 -22.42 -9.70
N PRO A 266 -15.13 -22.64 -11.03
CA PRO A 266 -16.39 -22.79 -11.72
C PRO A 266 -17.26 -23.93 -11.19
N ALA A 267 -16.63 -25.00 -10.64
CA ALA A 267 -17.36 -26.15 -10.09
C ALA A 267 -18.17 -25.80 -8.84
N CYS A 268 -17.79 -24.75 -8.11
CA CYS A 268 -18.48 -24.30 -6.89
C CYS A 268 -19.63 -23.32 -7.16
N LEU A 269 -19.80 -22.81 -8.38
CA LEU A 269 -20.78 -21.76 -8.70
C LEU A 269 -22.23 -22.23 -8.56
N SER A 270 -22.54 -23.45 -9.01
CA SER A 270 -23.92 -23.97 -9.00
C SER A 270 -24.49 -24.06 -7.60
N ASP A 271 -23.69 -24.50 -6.63
CA ASP A 271 -24.11 -24.66 -5.23
C ASP A 271 -24.30 -23.30 -4.54
N ALA A 272 -23.59 -22.28 -4.99
CA ALA A 272 -23.67 -20.92 -4.45
C ALA A 272 -24.81 -20.08 -5.07
N THR A 273 -25.36 -20.53 -6.21
CA THR A 273 -26.39 -19.77 -6.95
C THR A 273 -27.78 -19.90 -6.32
N GLY A 274 -28.39 -18.78 -6.04
CA GLY A 274 -29.74 -18.70 -5.46
C GLY A 274 -30.72 -17.87 -6.28
N PRO A 275 -31.99 -17.81 -5.88
CA PRO A 275 -33.02 -17.07 -6.62
C PRO A 275 -32.83 -15.55 -6.65
N ARG A 276 -31.95 -15.02 -5.81
CA ARG A 276 -31.60 -13.60 -5.77
C ARG A 276 -30.26 -13.31 -6.44
N THR A 277 -29.55 -14.31 -6.91
CA THR A 277 -28.31 -14.13 -7.65
C THR A 277 -28.60 -13.37 -8.95
N ARG A 278 -27.89 -12.26 -9.17
CA ARG A 278 -28.06 -11.39 -10.33
C ARG A 278 -26.78 -11.17 -11.11
N ALA A 279 -25.63 -11.35 -10.49
CA ALA A 279 -24.36 -11.07 -11.13
C ALA A 279 -23.25 -12.01 -10.66
N LEU A 280 -22.23 -12.12 -11.52
CA LEU A 280 -20.96 -12.78 -11.26
C LEU A 280 -19.83 -11.75 -11.38
N LEU A 281 -19.08 -11.54 -10.31
CA LEU A 281 -17.84 -10.75 -10.28
C LEU A 281 -16.65 -11.70 -10.44
N ILE A 282 -16.06 -11.73 -11.62
CA ILE A 282 -14.89 -12.53 -11.95
C ILE A 282 -13.64 -11.77 -11.54
N SER A 283 -12.86 -12.31 -10.59
CA SER A 283 -11.62 -11.69 -10.16
C SER A 283 -10.42 -12.41 -10.76
N HIS A 284 -9.55 -11.64 -11.40
CA HIS A 284 -8.24 -12.07 -11.90
C HIS A 284 -7.18 -11.86 -10.81
N ALA A 285 -7.34 -12.61 -9.72
CA ALA A 285 -6.56 -12.42 -8.50
C ALA A 285 -5.05 -12.57 -8.77
N PHE A 286 -4.25 -11.74 -8.10
CA PHE A 286 -2.78 -11.73 -8.19
C PHE A 286 -2.21 -11.55 -9.61
N GLY A 287 -3.04 -11.15 -10.58
CA GLY A 287 -2.64 -11.04 -11.98
C GLY A 287 -2.77 -12.33 -12.78
N GLN A 288 -3.52 -13.31 -12.24
CA GLN A 288 -3.84 -14.58 -12.90
C GLN A 288 -5.19 -14.45 -13.62
N PRO A 289 -5.27 -14.69 -14.93
CA PRO A 289 -6.55 -14.76 -15.62
C PRO A 289 -7.41 -15.89 -15.08
N ALA A 290 -8.67 -15.62 -14.82
CA ALA A 290 -9.66 -16.63 -14.48
C ALA A 290 -10.07 -17.44 -15.72
N PRO A 291 -10.64 -18.65 -15.56
CA PRO A 291 -11.10 -19.50 -16.68
C PRO A 291 -12.38 -18.92 -17.31
N LEU A 292 -12.20 -17.89 -18.16
CA LEU A 292 -13.29 -17.05 -18.66
C LEU A 292 -14.34 -17.83 -19.46
N ASP A 293 -13.92 -18.83 -20.27
CA ASP A 293 -14.86 -19.59 -21.09
C ASP A 293 -15.90 -20.33 -20.23
N GLU A 294 -15.46 -20.97 -19.14
CA GLU A 294 -16.33 -21.67 -18.20
C GLU A 294 -17.23 -20.71 -17.43
N LEU A 295 -16.65 -19.58 -16.98
CA LEU A 295 -17.36 -18.58 -16.18
C LEU A 295 -18.41 -17.82 -16.99
N TYR A 296 -18.12 -17.45 -18.23
CA TYR A 296 -19.10 -16.83 -19.13
C TYR A 296 -20.21 -17.78 -19.53
N ALA A 297 -19.87 -19.04 -19.85
CA ALA A 297 -20.89 -20.06 -20.17
C ALA A 297 -21.83 -20.28 -18.97
N PHE A 298 -21.29 -20.30 -17.74
CA PHE A 298 -22.11 -20.41 -16.54
C PHE A 298 -23.03 -19.19 -16.37
N ALA A 299 -22.49 -17.98 -16.52
CA ALA A 299 -23.26 -16.75 -16.38
C ALA A 299 -24.38 -16.64 -17.40
N GLU A 300 -24.12 -16.97 -18.68
CA GLU A 300 -25.11 -17.00 -19.74
C GLU A 300 -26.25 -17.99 -19.44
N ALA A 301 -25.89 -19.22 -19.02
CA ALA A 301 -26.88 -20.26 -18.70
C ALA A 301 -27.79 -19.86 -17.52
N ASN A 302 -27.30 -19.01 -16.60
CA ASN A 302 -28.02 -18.55 -15.43
C ASN A 302 -28.56 -17.13 -15.55
N GLN A 303 -28.38 -16.47 -16.69
CA GLN A 303 -28.83 -15.10 -16.98
C GLN A 303 -28.24 -14.09 -15.95
N LEU A 304 -26.96 -14.23 -15.61
CA LEU A 304 -26.26 -13.36 -14.71
C LEU A 304 -25.54 -12.24 -15.47
N GLU A 305 -25.58 -11.03 -14.93
CA GLU A 305 -24.69 -9.94 -15.34
C GLU A 305 -23.25 -10.29 -14.96
N VAL A 306 -22.29 -10.00 -15.85
CA VAL A 306 -20.87 -10.29 -15.60
C VAL A 306 -20.07 -9.01 -15.48
N MET A 307 -19.19 -8.98 -14.50
CA MET A 307 -18.19 -7.94 -14.31
C MET A 307 -16.84 -8.58 -13.99
N GLU A 308 -15.78 -7.91 -14.38
CA GLU A 308 -14.43 -8.37 -14.10
C GLU A 308 -13.68 -7.42 -13.16
N ASP A 309 -13.01 -8.00 -12.17
CA ASP A 309 -12.05 -7.34 -11.30
C ASP A 309 -10.63 -7.67 -11.78
N GLY A 310 -10.11 -6.82 -12.64
CA GLY A 310 -8.76 -6.86 -13.20
C GLY A 310 -7.76 -5.96 -12.47
N ALA A 311 -8.04 -5.52 -11.24
CA ALA A 311 -7.21 -4.55 -10.52
C ALA A 311 -5.72 -4.90 -10.45
N ALA A 312 -5.36 -6.17 -10.49
CA ALA A 312 -3.98 -6.64 -10.50
C ALA A 312 -3.53 -7.18 -11.87
N SER A 313 -4.35 -7.04 -12.95
CA SER A 313 -4.22 -7.86 -14.15
C SER A 313 -4.15 -7.07 -15.45
N LEU A 314 -3.89 -5.75 -15.38
CA LEU A 314 -3.75 -4.93 -16.59
C LEU A 314 -2.67 -5.51 -17.52
N GLY A 315 -3.06 -5.85 -18.74
CA GLY A 315 -2.20 -6.45 -19.77
C GLY A 315 -2.05 -7.98 -19.66
N ALA A 316 -2.76 -8.64 -18.75
CA ALA A 316 -2.91 -10.09 -18.77
C ALA A 316 -3.73 -10.54 -19.98
N ARG A 317 -3.50 -11.80 -20.42
CA ARG A 317 -4.19 -12.36 -21.58
C ARG A 317 -4.84 -13.69 -21.20
N PHE A 318 -6.02 -13.90 -21.78
CA PHE A 318 -6.68 -15.20 -21.80
C PHE A 318 -6.94 -15.58 -23.26
N ALA A 319 -6.54 -16.76 -23.64
CA ALA A 319 -6.44 -17.18 -25.04
C ALA A 319 -5.61 -16.12 -25.83
N GLU A 320 -6.10 -15.68 -26.97
CA GLU A 320 -5.41 -14.72 -27.83
C GLU A 320 -5.67 -13.24 -27.45
N SER A 321 -6.59 -12.98 -26.49
CA SER A 321 -7.09 -11.63 -26.20
C SER A 321 -6.54 -11.10 -24.87
N ARG A 322 -6.30 -9.79 -24.79
CA ARG A 322 -6.11 -9.11 -23.50
C ARG A 322 -7.41 -9.11 -22.71
N LEU A 323 -7.30 -9.19 -21.38
CA LEU A 323 -8.46 -8.99 -20.50
C LEU A 323 -9.04 -7.59 -20.71
N GLY A 324 -10.35 -7.45 -20.54
CA GLY A 324 -11.06 -6.18 -20.69
C GLY A 324 -11.47 -5.84 -22.13
N ARG A 325 -11.26 -6.76 -23.10
CA ARG A 325 -11.68 -6.53 -24.47
C ARG A 325 -13.20 -6.56 -24.67
N ALA A 326 -13.95 -7.29 -23.90
CA ALA A 326 -15.40 -7.52 -23.94
C ALA A 326 -15.71 -9.01 -23.63
N PRO A 327 -16.91 -9.44 -23.32
CA PRO A 327 -18.19 -8.77 -23.55
C PRO A 327 -18.73 -7.98 -22.35
N CYS A 328 -17.98 -7.89 -21.27
CA CYS A 328 -18.41 -7.22 -20.04
C CYS A 328 -17.45 -6.10 -19.63
N ALA A 329 -17.84 -5.33 -18.62
CA ALA A 329 -16.97 -4.31 -18.06
C ALA A 329 -15.91 -4.92 -17.15
N CYS A 330 -14.67 -4.42 -17.27
CA CYS A 330 -13.56 -4.80 -16.41
C CYS A 330 -12.92 -3.57 -15.75
N VAL A 331 -12.61 -3.67 -14.45
CA VAL A 331 -11.95 -2.61 -13.69
C VAL A 331 -10.48 -2.95 -13.50
N PHE A 332 -9.59 -2.16 -14.07
CA PHE A 332 -8.14 -2.28 -13.91
C PHE A 332 -7.59 -1.20 -12.99
N ALA A 333 -6.42 -1.45 -12.42
CA ALA A 333 -5.62 -0.44 -11.76
C ALA A 333 -4.29 -0.26 -12.50
N LEU A 334 -4.01 0.97 -12.93
CA LEU A 334 -2.72 1.39 -13.48
C LEU A 334 -1.92 2.07 -12.36
N PRO A 335 -0.85 1.47 -11.86
CA PRO A 335 0.00 2.09 -10.84
C PRO A 335 0.66 3.36 -11.38
N LEU A 336 0.63 4.43 -10.63
CA LEU A 336 1.34 5.67 -10.91
C LEU A 336 2.70 5.66 -10.19
N ALA A 337 3.57 4.71 -10.55
CA ALA A 337 4.90 4.69 -9.95
C ALA A 337 5.66 6.00 -10.27
N PRO A 338 6.40 6.57 -9.32
CA PRO A 338 6.77 6.02 -8.03
C PRO A 338 5.85 6.42 -6.85
N VAL A 339 4.64 6.92 -7.10
CA VAL A 339 3.71 7.27 -6.01
C VAL A 339 3.21 5.98 -5.35
N PRO A 340 3.57 5.67 -4.09
CA PRO A 340 3.34 4.35 -3.49
C PRO A 340 1.87 3.92 -3.44
N SER A 341 0.95 4.86 -3.32
CA SER A 341 -0.50 4.61 -3.30
C SER A 341 -1.23 5.16 -4.53
N GLY A 342 -0.50 5.83 -5.45
CA GLY A 342 -1.08 6.44 -6.63
C GLY A 342 -1.51 5.37 -7.65
N ARG A 343 -2.79 5.31 -7.96
CA ARG A 343 -3.34 4.43 -8.99
C ARG A 343 -4.46 5.14 -9.73
N LEU A 344 -4.50 4.94 -11.03
CA LEU A 344 -5.69 5.20 -11.82
C LEU A 344 -6.51 3.92 -11.92
N HIS A 345 -7.82 4.07 -11.94
CA HIS A 345 -8.73 2.96 -12.17
C HIS A 345 -9.36 3.12 -13.54
N LEU A 346 -9.12 2.14 -14.39
CA LEU A 346 -9.52 2.14 -15.80
C LEU A 346 -10.65 1.14 -15.94
N VAL A 347 -11.82 1.63 -16.31
CA VAL A 347 -13.00 0.78 -16.53
C VAL A 347 -13.19 0.61 -18.02
N THR A 348 -13.00 -0.61 -18.53
CA THR A 348 -13.41 -0.96 -19.91
C THR A 348 -14.90 -1.22 -19.93
N LEU A 349 -15.55 -0.80 -20.97
CA LEU A 349 -17.00 -0.83 -21.09
C LEU A 349 -17.41 -1.32 -22.47
N PRO A 350 -18.38 -2.23 -22.57
CA PRO A 350 -19.06 -2.49 -23.84
C PRO A 350 -19.92 -1.28 -24.22
N ASP A 351 -20.14 -1.07 -25.50
CA ASP A 351 -20.92 0.08 -26.04
C ASP A 351 -22.29 0.22 -25.36
N SER A 352 -22.91 -0.90 -25.00
CA SER A 352 -24.21 -0.92 -24.31
C SER A 352 -24.23 -0.23 -22.95
N LEU A 353 -23.08 -0.11 -22.29
CA LEU A 353 -22.93 0.51 -20.97
C LEU A 353 -22.21 1.87 -21.00
N ALA A 354 -21.51 2.18 -22.09
CA ALA A 354 -20.58 3.31 -22.15
C ALA A 354 -21.25 4.65 -21.82
N ASP A 355 -22.35 5.00 -22.48
CA ASP A 355 -23.03 6.29 -22.29
C ASP A 355 -23.60 6.42 -20.88
N ARG A 356 -24.20 5.36 -20.37
CA ARG A 356 -24.77 5.33 -19.02
C ARG A 356 -23.71 5.46 -17.95
N PHE A 357 -22.64 4.70 -18.08
CA PHE A 357 -21.51 4.78 -17.14
C PHE A 357 -20.86 6.17 -17.19
N ALA A 358 -20.63 6.75 -18.37
CA ALA A 358 -20.03 8.06 -18.52
C ALA A 358 -20.87 9.15 -17.86
N ALA A 359 -22.19 9.08 -17.93
CA ALA A 359 -23.10 10.02 -17.27
C ALA A 359 -22.96 9.97 -15.73
N LEU A 360 -22.78 8.77 -15.16
CA LEU A 360 -22.58 8.58 -13.71
C LEU A 360 -21.15 8.97 -13.27
N ALA A 361 -20.16 8.74 -14.11
CA ALA A 361 -18.75 8.85 -13.79
C ALA A 361 -18.21 10.29 -13.73
N SER A 362 -18.92 11.28 -14.28
CA SER A 362 -18.44 12.66 -14.44
C SER A 362 -17.72 13.23 -13.19
N PRO A 363 -18.26 13.15 -11.97
CA PRO A 363 -17.61 13.72 -10.79
C PRO A 363 -16.40 12.93 -10.29
N SER A 364 -16.23 11.68 -10.71
CA SER A 364 -15.19 10.76 -10.23
C SER A 364 -14.06 10.56 -11.25
N ARG A 365 -14.13 11.21 -12.41
CA ARG A 365 -13.09 11.09 -13.45
C ARG A 365 -11.76 11.64 -12.97
N VAL A 366 -10.70 11.09 -13.51
CA VAL A 366 -9.33 11.51 -13.20
C VAL A 366 -9.05 12.88 -13.84
N GLY A 367 -8.23 13.69 -13.19
CA GLY A 367 -7.78 14.97 -13.74
C GLY A 367 -6.62 14.81 -14.73
N ASP A 368 -6.38 15.84 -15.54
CA ASP A 368 -5.39 15.83 -16.62
C ASP A 368 -3.96 15.55 -16.17
N GLY A 369 -3.55 16.02 -15.01
CA GLY A 369 -2.21 15.77 -14.48
C GLY A 369 -1.95 14.27 -14.23
N ALA A 370 -2.89 13.61 -13.56
CA ALA A 370 -2.81 12.16 -13.31
C ALA A 370 -2.95 11.36 -14.62
N ALA A 371 -3.78 11.82 -15.54
CA ALA A 371 -3.97 11.19 -16.85
C ALA A 371 -2.70 11.27 -17.70
N ALA A 372 -2.02 12.42 -17.76
CA ALA A 372 -0.75 12.59 -18.46
C ALA A 372 0.33 11.64 -17.91
N TRP A 373 0.37 11.48 -16.59
CA TRP A 373 1.28 10.53 -15.96
C TRP A 373 0.89 9.08 -16.27
N GLY A 374 -0.41 8.76 -16.24
CA GLY A 374 -0.94 7.45 -16.63
C GLY A 374 -0.57 7.05 -18.05
N ARG A 375 -0.64 8.01 -19.01
CA ARG A 375 -0.20 7.80 -20.40
C ARG A 375 1.29 7.44 -20.49
N ARG A 376 2.14 8.14 -19.74
CA ARG A 376 3.55 7.81 -19.66
C ARG A 376 3.77 6.39 -19.11
N MET A 377 3.07 6.03 -18.04
CA MET A 377 3.13 4.68 -17.47
C MET A 377 2.67 3.62 -18.46
N LEU A 378 1.60 3.91 -19.22
CA LEU A 378 1.07 3.00 -20.24
C LEU A 378 2.07 2.78 -21.38
N ALA A 379 2.77 3.82 -21.80
CA ALA A 379 3.78 3.73 -22.87
C ALA A 379 4.94 2.77 -22.51
N GLU A 380 5.26 2.64 -21.23
CA GLU A 380 6.31 1.74 -20.71
C GLU A 380 5.72 0.40 -20.22
N TRP A 381 4.40 0.20 -20.33
CA TRP A 381 3.72 -0.87 -19.59
C TRP A 381 4.12 -2.27 -20.06
N ASP A 382 4.19 -2.51 -21.36
CA ASP A 382 4.58 -3.84 -21.91
C ASP A 382 6.02 -4.21 -21.54
N GLU A 383 6.93 -3.25 -21.49
CA GLU A 383 8.32 -3.50 -21.02
C GLU A 383 8.31 -3.87 -19.52
N ARG A 384 7.55 -3.15 -18.71
CA ARG A 384 7.38 -3.45 -17.29
C ARG A 384 6.75 -4.84 -17.07
N LEU A 385 5.74 -5.20 -17.85
CA LEU A 385 5.14 -6.53 -17.80
C LEU A 385 6.13 -7.62 -18.21
N SER A 386 6.94 -7.37 -19.24
CA SER A 386 7.96 -8.33 -19.68
C SER A 386 8.96 -8.62 -18.56
N ARG A 387 9.48 -7.59 -17.90
CA ARG A 387 10.39 -7.74 -16.74
C ARG A 387 9.74 -8.45 -15.58
N ARG A 388 8.49 -8.07 -15.22
CA ARG A 388 7.74 -8.71 -14.14
C ARG A 388 7.50 -10.20 -14.43
N ARG A 389 7.15 -10.54 -15.66
CA ARG A 389 7.01 -11.94 -16.10
C ARG A 389 8.33 -12.70 -16.03
N ALA A 390 9.43 -12.07 -16.45
CA ALA A 390 10.76 -12.68 -16.33
C ALA A 390 11.13 -12.98 -14.88
N ASN A 391 10.90 -12.05 -13.95
CA ASN A 391 11.11 -12.26 -12.52
C ASN A 391 10.25 -13.41 -11.97
N GLY A 392 8.95 -13.40 -12.27
CA GLY A 392 8.03 -14.47 -11.83
C GLY A 392 8.37 -15.84 -12.43
N THR A 393 8.74 -15.89 -13.70
CA THR A 393 9.19 -17.13 -14.36
C THR A 393 10.49 -17.65 -13.73
N ARG A 394 11.43 -16.77 -13.41
CA ARG A 394 12.65 -17.12 -12.71
C ARG A 394 12.37 -17.74 -11.35
N TYR A 395 11.54 -17.10 -10.53
CA TYR A 395 11.14 -17.66 -9.23
C TYR A 395 10.49 -19.04 -9.41
N SER A 396 9.58 -19.17 -10.37
CA SER A 396 8.91 -20.44 -10.62
C SER A 396 9.88 -21.54 -11.07
N ALA A 397 10.84 -21.22 -11.93
CA ALA A 397 11.85 -22.19 -12.41
C ALA A 397 12.74 -22.70 -11.26
N GLU A 398 13.18 -21.79 -10.38
CA GLU A 398 14.08 -22.13 -9.27
C GLU A 398 13.35 -22.84 -8.11
N LEU A 399 12.09 -22.51 -7.84
CA LEU A 399 11.35 -23.02 -6.68
C LEU A 399 10.52 -24.27 -6.98
N SER A 400 10.03 -24.45 -8.23
CA SER A 400 9.18 -25.60 -8.59
C SER A 400 9.82 -26.98 -8.42
N PRO A 401 11.17 -27.18 -8.48
CA PRO A 401 11.76 -28.48 -8.23
C PRO A 401 11.63 -28.98 -6.79
N TYR A 402 11.23 -28.13 -5.85
CA TYR A 402 11.18 -28.44 -4.43
C TYR A 402 9.76 -28.66 -3.95
N ASP A 403 9.46 -29.83 -3.38
CA ASP A 403 8.16 -30.16 -2.78
C ASP A 403 7.76 -29.21 -1.63
N ALA A 404 8.72 -28.44 -1.11
CA ALA A 404 8.50 -27.41 -0.11
C ALA A 404 7.62 -26.26 -0.60
N PHE A 405 7.50 -26.09 -1.91
CA PHE A 405 6.82 -24.93 -2.50
C PHE A 405 5.77 -25.33 -3.54
N ARG A 406 4.78 -24.45 -3.65
CA ARG A 406 3.80 -24.43 -4.74
C ARG A 406 3.91 -23.07 -5.44
N VAL A 407 4.34 -23.09 -6.69
CA VAL A 407 4.49 -21.89 -7.51
C VAL A 407 3.17 -21.54 -8.22
N PRO A 408 2.96 -20.25 -8.60
CA PRO A 408 1.79 -19.86 -9.38
C PRO A 408 1.71 -20.63 -10.70
N PRO A 409 0.51 -21.05 -11.12
CA PRO A 409 0.35 -21.78 -12.37
C PRO A 409 0.58 -20.87 -13.57
N THR A 410 0.95 -21.48 -14.68
CA THR A 410 0.99 -20.82 -16.00
C THR A 410 0.22 -21.68 -16.98
N PRO A 411 -1.13 -21.59 -17.01
CA PRO A 411 -1.97 -22.33 -17.95
C PRO A 411 -1.60 -21.98 -19.40
N GLU A 412 -1.72 -22.92 -20.33
CA GLU A 412 -1.44 -22.69 -21.76
C GLU A 412 -2.31 -21.58 -22.34
N GLU A 413 -3.57 -21.52 -21.89
CA GLU A 413 -4.55 -20.53 -22.34
C GLU A 413 -4.41 -19.15 -21.70
N ALA A 414 -3.53 -18.98 -20.71
CA ALA A 414 -3.41 -17.76 -19.95
C ALA A 414 -1.99 -17.21 -19.90
N LEU A 415 -1.85 -15.91 -20.07
CA LEU A 415 -0.60 -15.20 -19.87
C LEU A 415 -0.74 -14.24 -18.67
N PRO A 416 -0.31 -14.67 -17.48
CA PRO A 416 -0.40 -13.85 -16.27
C PRO A 416 0.54 -12.64 -16.32
N VAL A 417 0.27 -11.67 -15.47
CA VAL A 417 1.13 -10.48 -15.30
C VAL A 417 1.88 -10.47 -13.97
N TYR A 418 1.66 -11.47 -13.13
CA TYR A 418 2.22 -11.51 -11.77
C TYR A 418 2.02 -10.19 -11.05
N GLY A 419 0.76 -9.76 -10.92
CA GLY A 419 0.43 -8.57 -10.13
C GLY A 419 0.95 -8.68 -8.69
N GLN A 420 1.03 -9.91 -8.21
CA GLN A 420 1.76 -10.38 -7.03
C GLN A 420 2.25 -11.80 -7.27
N TYR A 421 3.42 -12.16 -6.77
CA TYR A 421 3.90 -13.54 -6.85
C TYR A 421 3.49 -14.30 -5.59
N VAL A 422 2.62 -15.29 -5.75
CA VAL A 422 2.06 -16.08 -4.65
C VAL A 422 2.89 -17.36 -4.49
N LEU A 423 3.74 -17.42 -3.47
CA LEU A 423 4.48 -18.63 -3.12
C LEU A 423 3.68 -19.43 -2.09
N GLY A 424 3.17 -20.57 -2.48
CA GLY A 424 2.61 -21.55 -1.54
C GLY A 424 3.73 -22.27 -0.80
N VAL A 425 3.64 -22.34 0.53
CA VAL A 425 4.58 -23.04 1.39
C VAL A 425 3.92 -24.30 1.88
N THR A 426 4.45 -25.46 1.49
CA THR A 426 3.86 -26.76 1.80
C THR A 426 4.36 -27.31 3.13
N ARG A 427 3.78 -28.42 3.58
CA ARG A 427 4.22 -29.15 4.79
C ARG A 427 5.66 -29.72 4.70
N PHE A 428 6.26 -29.72 3.53
CA PHE A 428 7.64 -30.20 3.33
C PHE A 428 8.68 -29.08 3.50
N SER A 429 8.25 -27.83 3.64
CA SER A 429 9.12 -26.74 4.04
C SER A 429 9.53 -26.87 5.50
N ARG A 430 10.74 -26.45 5.82
CA ARG A 430 11.24 -26.41 7.21
C ARG A 430 10.64 -25.29 8.04
N THR A 431 10.08 -24.29 7.40
CA THR A 431 9.49 -23.13 8.06
C THR A 431 8.02 -22.97 7.70
N SER A 432 7.25 -22.40 8.60
CA SER A 432 5.85 -22.05 8.34
C SER A 432 5.77 -20.84 7.41
N PRO A 433 4.63 -20.62 6.70
CA PRO A 433 4.44 -19.39 5.90
C PRO A 433 4.58 -18.10 6.71
N GLU A 434 4.18 -18.12 7.98
CA GLU A 434 4.27 -16.99 8.88
C GLU A 434 5.72 -16.68 9.27
N ASP A 435 6.46 -17.73 9.65
CA ASP A 435 7.88 -17.59 9.99
C ASP A 435 8.71 -17.21 8.77
N LEU A 436 8.43 -17.79 7.58
CA LEU A 436 9.10 -17.40 6.35
C LEU A 436 8.87 -15.91 6.04
N HIS A 437 7.63 -15.42 6.13
CA HIS A 437 7.33 -13.99 5.97
C HIS A 437 8.13 -13.13 6.94
N LYS A 438 8.19 -13.51 8.22
CA LYS A 438 8.94 -12.79 9.25
C LYS A 438 10.43 -12.77 8.93
N LEU A 439 11.03 -13.91 8.62
CA LEU A 439 12.45 -14.04 8.30
C LEU A 439 12.84 -13.25 7.04
N LEU A 440 12.02 -13.29 5.98
CA LEU A 440 12.23 -12.47 4.79
C LEU A 440 12.20 -10.98 5.12
N THR A 441 11.24 -10.56 5.95
CA THR A 441 11.12 -9.16 6.36
C THR A 441 12.32 -8.72 7.21
N GLU A 442 12.78 -9.55 8.13
CA GLU A 442 13.98 -9.31 8.95
C GLU A 442 15.26 -9.24 8.10
N SER A 443 15.29 -9.94 6.97
CA SER A 443 16.38 -9.90 5.99
C SER A 443 16.27 -8.72 4.99
N GLY A 444 15.33 -7.80 5.22
CA GLY A 444 15.12 -6.64 4.36
C GLY A 444 14.40 -6.96 3.04
N ILE A 445 13.74 -8.12 2.93
CA ILE A 445 12.90 -8.48 1.78
C ILE A 445 11.44 -8.21 2.12
N GLU A 446 10.82 -7.26 1.44
CA GLU A 446 9.38 -7.00 1.64
C GLU A 446 8.55 -8.15 1.12
N SER A 447 8.01 -8.93 2.03
CA SER A 447 7.01 -9.94 1.73
C SER A 447 5.67 -9.57 2.37
N ARG A 448 4.61 -10.28 2.03
CA ARG A 448 3.27 -10.04 2.61
C ARG A 448 2.54 -11.35 2.80
N ARG A 449 1.55 -11.34 3.69
CA ARG A 449 0.58 -12.43 3.82
C ARG A 449 -0.69 -12.07 3.07
N ILE A 450 -1.40 -13.06 2.53
CA ILE A 450 -2.68 -12.82 1.88
C ILE A 450 -3.70 -12.41 2.95
N ALA A 451 -4.25 -11.20 2.80
CA ALA A 451 -5.32 -10.71 3.64
C ALA A 451 -6.67 -10.88 2.92
N VAL A 452 -7.64 -11.46 3.61
CA VAL A 452 -9.03 -11.54 3.16
C VAL A 452 -9.93 -10.77 4.12
N ALA A 453 -10.80 -9.93 3.58
CA ALA A 453 -11.72 -9.10 4.36
C ALA A 453 -12.96 -9.88 4.82
N LEU A 454 -12.77 -11.12 5.31
CA LEU A 454 -13.82 -12.01 5.79
C LEU A 454 -13.63 -12.35 7.26
N LYS A 455 -14.74 -12.64 7.95
CA LYS A 455 -14.69 -13.20 9.30
C LYS A 455 -14.36 -14.70 9.20
N GLU A 456 -13.68 -15.24 10.21
CA GLU A 456 -13.32 -16.67 10.26
C GLU A 456 -14.50 -17.61 10.01
N ARG A 457 -15.68 -17.29 10.53
CA ARG A 457 -16.91 -18.08 10.31
C ARG A 457 -17.33 -18.17 8.83
N ASP A 458 -17.03 -17.13 8.04
CA ASP A 458 -17.37 -17.08 6.62
C ASP A 458 -16.32 -17.85 5.80
N LEU A 459 -15.05 -17.84 6.25
CA LEU A 459 -13.97 -18.62 5.67
C LEU A 459 -14.13 -20.13 5.89
N ALA A 460 -14.79 -20.55 6.97
CA ALA A 460 -15.05 -21.97 7.25
C ALA A 460 -15.82 -22.69 6.12
N HIS A 461 -16.50 -21.94 5.25
CA HIS A 461 -17.22 -22.46 4.08
C HIS A 461 -16.40 -22.37 2.79
N LEU A 462 -15.15 -21.90 2.85
CA LEU A 462 -14.25 -21.66 1.73
C LEU A 462 -12.88 -22.30 2.01
N PRO A 463 -12.82 -23.65 2.10
CA PRO A 463 -11.63 -24.34 2.57
C PRO A 463 -10.40 -24.14 1.66
N ALA A 464 -10.58 -24.04 0.34
CA ALA A 464 -9.48 -23.75 -0.58
C ALA A 464 -8.98 -22.31 -0.45
N THR A 465 -9.87 -21.33 -0.31
CA THR A 465 -9.51 -19.94 -0.03
C THR A 465 -8.74 -19.80 1.28
N ASP A 466 -9.20 -20.48 2.34
CA ASP A 466 -8.51 -20.44 3.64
C ASP A 466 -7.14 -21.10 3.59
N ALA A 467 -7.02 -22.22 2.88
CA ALA A 467 -5.73 -22.87 2.65
C ALA A 467 -4.77 -21.97 1.86
N VAL A 468 -5.22 -21.35 0.76
CA VAL A 468 -4.41 -20.39 -0.02
C VAL A 468 -3.93 -19.26 0.86
N ARG A 469 -4.80 -18.66 1.68
CA ARG A 469 -4.46 -17.58 2.61
C ARG A 469 -3.46 -18.03 3.67
N ALA A 470 -3.69 -19.19 4.27
CA ALA A 470 -2.88 -19.71 5.37
C ALA A 470 -1.49 -20.20 4.92
N GLU A 471 -1.42 -20.78 3.73
CA GLU A 471 -0.22 -21.46 3.22
C GLU A 471 0.64 -20.59 2.31
N SER A 472 0.28 -19.33 2.02
CA SER A 472 1.00 -18.53 1.03
C SER A 472 1.72 -17.32 1.60
N VAL A 473 2.85 -16.98 0.94
CA VAL A 473 3.60 -15.74 1.12
C VAL A 473 3.65 -15.01 -0.23
N LEU A 474 3.40 -13.71 -0.21
CA LEU A 474 3.53 -12.86 -1.40
C LEU A 474 4.96 -12.32 -1.46
N LEU A 475 5.63 -12.56 -2.58
CA LEU A 475 6.99 -12.12 -2.83
C LEU A 475 7.02 -10.86 -3.73
N PRO A 476 8.05 -10.01 -3.59
CA PRO A 476 8.26 -8.89 -4.51
C PRO A 476 8.59 -9.43 -5.91
N VAL A 477 7.93 -8.89 -6.95
CA VAL A 477 8.08 -9.36 -8.34
C VAL A 477 8.08 -8.20 -9.34
N GLU A 478 8.15 -6.98 -8.84
CA GLU A 478 7.99 -5.78 -9.66
C GLU A 478 9.09 -5.64 -10.72
N ALA A 479 8.74 -4.91 -11.80
CA ALA A 479 9.62 -4.69 -12.95
C ALA A 479 10.95 -3.96 -12.64
N GLY A 480 10.98 -3.23 -11.53
CA GLY A 480 12.16 -2.49 -11.10
C GLY A 480 13.20 -3.32 -10.33
N LEU A 481 12.87 -4.59 -10.01
CA LEU A 481 13.83 -5.47 -9.35
C LEU A 481 15.00 -5.79 -10.28
N THR A 482 16.19 -5.71 -9.74
CA THR A 482 17.42 -6.16 -10.39
C THR A 482 17.58 -7.68 -10.30
N ASP A 483 18.40 -8.27 -11.14
CA ASP A 483 18.71 -9.69 -11.06
C ASP A 483 19.31 -10.07 -9.70
N SER A 484 20.18 -9.22 -9.15
CA SER A 484 20.78 -9.42 -7.82
C SER A 484 19.74 -9.40 -6.70
N GLU A 485 18.72 -8.54 -6.79
CA GLU A 485 17.62 -8.54 -5.81
C GLU A 485 16.75 -9.80 -5.92
N CYS A 486 16.52 -10.29 -7.15
CA CYS A 486 15.84 -11.57 -7.35
C CYS A 486 16.65 -12.74 -6.80
N ASP A 487 17.98 -12.76 -7.00
CA ASP A 487 18.88 -13.78 -6.43
C ASP A 487 18.80 -13.78 -4.91
N ARG A 488 18.85 -12.61 -4.29
CA ARG A 488 18.77 -12.47 -2.85
C ARG A 488 17.44 -12.98 -2.28
N VAL A 489 16.32 -12.76 -2.97
CA VAL A 489 15.02 -13.32 -2.57
C VAL A 489 15.07 -14.85 -2.59
N LEU A 490 15.63 -15.44 -3.65
CA LEU A 490 15.77 -16.89 -3.79
C LEU A 490 16.71 -17.48 -2.74
N GLU A 491 17.88 -16.89 -2.53
CA GLU A 491 18.86 -17.31 -1.53
C GLU A 491 18.22 -17.33 -0.13
N ALA A 492 17.54 -16.25 0.27
CA ALA A 492 16.86 -16.18 1.55
C ALA A 492 15.78 -17.27 1.70
N ILE A 493 15.00 -17.54 0.63
CA ILE A 493 14.00 -18.62 0.66
C ILE A 493 14.67 -19.99 0.83
N PHE A 494 15.75 -20.26 0.12
CA PHE A 494 16.48 -21.52 0.24
C PHE A 494 17.07 -21.71 1.64
N ASP A 495 17.71 -20.67 2.18
CA ASP A 495 18.31 -20.71 3.51
C ASP A 495 17.28 -21.01 4.62
N TYR A 496 16.10 -20.39 4.52
CA TYR A 496 15.08 -20.50 5.57
C TYR A 496 14.17 -21.71 5.43
N ALA A 497 13.86 -22.10 4.21
CA ALA A 497 12.83 -23.12 3.98
C ALA A 497 13.38 -24.50 3.59
N ILE A 498 14.61 -24.58 3.09
CA ILE A 498 15.22 -25.83 2.60
C ILE A 498 16.56 -26.11 3.31
N GLY A 499 17.41 -25.09 3.51
CA GLY A 499 18.79 -25.15 4.08
C GLY A 499 18.93 -25.52 5.53
#